data_de6c8e52f9a078f8978911d5c208a79d
#
_entry.id   de6c8e52f9a078f8978911d5c208a79d
#
_cell.length_a   1.000
_cell.length_b   1.000
_cell.length_c   1.000
_cell.angle_alpha   90.00
_cell.angle_beta   90.00
_cell.angle_gamma   90.00
#
_symmetry.space_group_name_H-M   'P 1'
#
loop_
_entity.id
_entity.type
_entity.pdbx_description
1 polymer ?
#
loop_
_entity_poly.entity_id
_entity_poly.type
_entity_poly.pdbx_seq_one_letter_code
_entity_poly.pdbx_strand_id
1 'polypeptide(L)' 'MSEKFSVCSECSSKFLIEKSQMAGLCPECSHYLYGYKNCKHVFVNGVCQNCYWDGSSTPYINKLKAESK' A
#
# COMPACT_ATOMS: atom_id res chain seq x y z
N MET A 1 -15.79 13.23 -10.74
CA MET A 1 -14.40 12.79 -10.83
C MET A 1 -14.29 11.37 -10.37
N SER A 2 -13.77 10.53 -11.20
CA SER A 2 -13.58 9.17 -10.79
C SER A 2 -12.22 8.99 -10.15
N GLU A 3 -12.19 8.17 -9.13
CA GLU A 3 -10.94 7.80 -8.50
C GLU A 3 -10.30 6.70 -9.31
N LYS A 4 -8.99 6.72 -9.39
CA LYS A 4 -8.27 5.72 -10.15
C LYS A 4 -7.59 4.75 -9.22
N PHE A 5 -7.82 3.48 -9.49
CA PHE A 5 -7.24 2.41 -8.69
C PHE A 5 -6.24 1.64 -9.53
N SER A 6 -5.27 1.05 -8.85
CA SER A 6 -4.31 0.18 -9.48
C SER A 6 -4.11 -1.03 -8.58
N VAL A 7 -3.37 -2.00 -9.10
CA VAL A 7 -3.05 -3.21 -8.34
C VAL A 7 -1.56 -3.20 -8.06
N CYS A 8 -1.21 -3.36 -6.81
CA CYS A 8 0.18 -3.38 -6.39
C CYS A 8 0.89 -4.59 -7.03
N SER A 9 2.01 -4.35 -7.68
CA SER A 9 2.74 -5.45 -8.31
C SER A 9 3.49 -6.31 -7.30
N GLU A 10 3.62 -5.84 -6.06
CA GLU A 10 4.28 -6.64 -5.03
C GLU A 10 3.29 -7.50 -4.25
N CYS A 11 2.21 -6.91 -3.74
CA CYS A 11 1.27 -7.65 -2.89
C CYS A 11 -0.08 -7.89 -3.55
N SER A 12 -0.27 -7.40 -4.76
CA SER A 12 -1.49 -7.58 -5.55
C SER A 12 -2.73 -6.95 -4.92
N SER A 13 -2.54 -6.02 -4.03
CA SER A 13 -3.67 -5.34 -3.41
C SER A 13 -4.10 -4.15 -4.26
N LYS A 14 -5.38 -3.82 -4.17
CA LYS A 14 -5.92 -2.67 -4.86
C LYS A 14 -5.68 -1.42 -4.02
N PHE A 15 -5.34 -0.33 -4.69
CA PHE A 15 -5.10 0.91 -3.97
C PHE A 15 -5.41 2.11 -4.85
N LEU A 16 -5.63 3.27 -4.21
CA LEU A 16 -5.82 4.54 -4.90
C LEU A 16 -4.47 5.05 -5.38
N ILE A 17 -4.35 5.28 -6.69
CA ILE A 17 -3.08 5.69 -7.27
C ILE A 17 -2.59 7.01 -6.66
N GLU A 18 -3.51 7.95 -6.47
CA GLU A 18 -3.09 9.27 -5.99
C GLU A 18 -2.60 9.26 -4.56
N LYS A 19 -2.86 8.19 -3.81
CA LYS A 19 -2.41 8.09 -2.42
C LYS A 19 -1.07 7.38 -2.30
N SER A 20 -0.53 6.89 -3.41
CA SER A 20 0.76 6.23 -3.42
C SER A 20 1.78 7.11 -4.14
N GLN A 21 3.03 7.00 -3.71
CA GLN A 21 4.11 7.71 -4.40
C GLN A 21 4.51 7.02 -5.69
N MET A 22 4.10 5.76 -5.85
CA MET A 22 4.41 4.99 -7.05
C MET A 22 3.11 4.37 -7.59
N ALA A 23 2.90 4.52 -8.90
CA ALA A 23 1.66 4.03 -9.51
C ALA A 23 1.58 2.51 -9.51
N GLY A 24 2.71 1.83 -9.47
CA GLY A 24 2.72 0.37 -9.51
C GLY A 24 2.78 -0.31 -8.17
N LEU A 25 2.86 0.44 -7.08
CA LEU A 25 2.97 -0.11 -5.74
C LEU A 25 2.02 0.61 -4.80
N CYS A 26 1.40 -0.14 -3.90
CA CYS A 26 0.57 0.48 -2.88
C CYS A 26 1.44 1.30 -1.93
N PRO A 27 0.84 2.22 -1.14
CA PRO A 27 1.64 3.04 -0.24
C PRO A 27 2.48 2.23 0.74
N GLU A 28 1.94 1.10 1.20
CA GLU A 28 2.66 0.26 2.13
C GLU A 28 3.92 -0.34 1.50
N CYS A 29 3.76 -0.93 0.32
CA CYS A 29 4.90 -1.55 -0.36
C CYS A 29 5.93 -0.52 -0.81
N SER A 30 5.48 0.63 -1.32
CA SER A 30 6.41 1.65 -1.75
C SER A 30 7.21 2.20 -0.56
N HIS A 31 6.58 2.23 0.61
CA HIS A 31 7.27 2.68 1.82
C HIS A 31 8.38 1.71 2.20
N TYR A 32 8.06 0.41 2.25
CA TYR A 32 9.05 -0.56 2.70
C TYR A 32 10.10 -0.90 1.66
N LEU A 33 9.74 -0.82 0.38
CA LEU A 33 10.70 -1.16 -0.67
C LEU A 33 11.59 0.01 -1.05
N TYR A 34 11.06 1.22 -1.03
CA TYR A 34 11.78 2.39 -1.55
C TYR A 34 11.85 3.55 -0.58
N GLY A 35 11.25 3.44 0.59
CA GLY A 35 11.34 4.48 1.60
C GLY A 35 10.43 5.67 1.37
N TYR A 36 9.46 5.56 0.49
CA TYR A 36 8.51 6.65 0.28
C TYR A 36 7.56 6.75 1.47
N LYS A 37 6.94 7.91 1.59
CA LYS A 37 6.00 8.16 2.67
C LYS A 37 4.82 7.20 2.58
N ASN A 38 4.48 6.57 3.71
CA ASN A 38 3.37 5.65 3.76
C ASN A 38 2.06 6.39 3.95
N CYS A 39 0.96 5.74 3.57
CA CYS A 39 -0.38 6.22 3.85
C CYS A 39 -0.68 6.01 5.34
N LYS A 40 -1.44 6.92 5.92
CA LYS A 40 -1.92 6.73 7.27
C LYS A 40 -3.13 5.80 7.20
N HIS A 41 -2.90 4.52 7.42
CA HIS A 41 -3.94 3.52 7.23
C HIS A 41 -4.97 3.55 8.33
N VAL A 42 -6.24 3.67 7.94
CA VAL A 42 -7.38 3.56 8.84
C VAL A 42 -8.33 2.57 8.20
N PHE A 43 -8.42 1.37 8.75
CA PHE A 43 -9.18 0.30 8.13
C PHE A 43 -10.65 0.38 8.52
N VAL A 44 -11.51 0.39 7.51
CA VAL A 44 -12.95 0.39 7.67
C VAL A 44 -13.50 -0.66 6.71
N ASN A 45 -14.21 -1.64 7.24
CA ASN A 45 -14.77 -2.73 6.43
C ASN A 45 -13.69 -3.50 5.66
N GLY A 46 -12.53 -3.66 6.26
CA GLY A 46 -11.47 -4.48 5.69
C GLY A 46 -10.53 -3.77 4.75
N VAL A 47 -10.75 -2.48 4.48
CA VAL A 47 -9.84 -1.72 3.62
C VAL A 47 -9.54 -0.37 4.26
N CYS A 48 -8.40 0.18 3.89
CA CYS A 48 -8.03 1.50 4.36
C CYS A 48 -8.94 2.54 3.71
N GLN A 49 -9.56 3.39 4.52
CA GLN A 49 -10.46 4.40 3.98
C GLN A 49 -9.73 5.52 3.25
N ASN A 50 -8.42 5.60 3.41
CA ASN A 50 -7.62 6.64 2.75
C ASN A 50 -7.08 6.19 1.40
N CYS A 51 -6.51 5.00 1.32
CA CYS A 51 -5.90 4.54 0.08
C CYS A 51 -6.53 3.26 -0.47
N TYR A 52 -7.48 2.69 0.25
CA TYR A 52 -8.22 1.48 -0.14
C TYR A 52 -7.37 0.21 -0.19
N TRP A 53 -6.18 0.26 0.39
CA TRP A 53 -5.37 -0.94 0.55
C TRP A 53 -6.05 -1.90 1.51
N ASP A 54 -6.07 -3.17 1.16
CA ASP A 54 -6.81 -4.17 1.93
C ASP A 54 -5.98 -4.89 2.98
N GLY A 55 -4.77 -4.41 3.21
CA GLY A 55 -3.89 -5.02 4.20
C GLY A 55 -3.05 -6.16 3.69
N SER A 56 -3.14 -6.47 2.41
CA SER A 56 -2.37 -7.56 1.82
C SER A 56 -0.88 -7.27 1.85
N SER A 57 -0.10 -8.32 1.99
CA SER A 57 1.33 -8.19 2.10
C SER A 57 1.96 -9.48 1.59
N THR A 58 3.27 -9.46 1.39
CA THR A 58 4.00 -10.64 0.94
C THR A 58 5.00 -11.04 2.02
N PRO A 59 5.52 -12.27 1.96
CA PRO A 59 6.57 -12.68 2.90
C PRO A 59 7.77 -11.72 2.86
N TYR A 60 8.10 -11.22 1.68
CA TYR A 60 9.21 -10.29 1.56
C TYR A 60 8.92 -8.97 2.30
N ILE A 61 7.72 -8.42 2.10
CA ILE A 61 7.34 -7.19 2.78
C ILE A 61 7.25 -7.42 4.30
N ASN A 62 6.74 -8.58 4.71
CA ASN A 62 6.68 -8.89 6.14
C ASN A 62 8.07 -8.96 6.75
N LYS A 63 9.04 -9.48 6.00
CA LYS A 63 10.42 -9.50 6.46
C LYS A 63 10.97 -8.08 6.61
N LEU A 64 10.67 -7.21 5.65
CA LEU A 64 11.11 -5.82 5.74
C LEU A 64 10.50 -5.11 6.94
N LYS A 65 9.22 -5.40 7.22
CA LYS A 65 8.57 -4.81 8.38
C LYS A 65 9.24 -5.25 9.67
N ALA A 66 9.63 -6.50 9.74
CA ALA A 66 10.28 -7.02 10.94
C ALA A 66 11.67 -6.40 11.13
N GLU A 67 12.35 -6.07 10.04
CA GLU A 67 13.66 -5.47 10.11
C GLU A 67 13.61 -3.96 10.32
N SER A 68 12.49 -3.34 9.94
CA SER A 68 12.31 -1.90 10.08
C SER A 68 11.81 -1.57 11.47
N LYS A 69 12.49 -0.72 12.14
CA LYS A 69 12.10 -0.32 13.49
C LYS A 69 11.69 1.12 13.56
#